data_af45720e3a7d7ec757691b21d6f2aadf
#
_entry.id   af45720e3a7d7ec757691b21d6f2aadf
#
_cell.length_a   1.000
_cell.length_b   1.000
_cell.length_c   1.000
_cell.angle_alpha   90.00
_cell.angle_beta   90.00
_cell.angle_gamma   90.00
#
_symmetry.space_group_name_H-M   'P 1'
#
loop_
_entity.id
_entity.type
_entity.pdbx_description
1 polymer ?
#
loop_
_entity_poly.entity_id
_entity_poly.type
_entity_poly.pdbx_seq_one_letter_code
_entity_poly.pdbx_strand_id
1 'polypeptide(L)'
;MAEIRVNGVSLYYETRGAGPGVVLVHGSWTDADSWVRVLPGLAEETTVVSYDRRGHSRSEDLLTQGSVYEDAADLAGLIIGLGLAPAYVCGDSYGGLIALRLAAARPDLLRGVTVHEPPATGTLLADPELRPLGVAFAERISAVRELLEQAESAAAAELYANTIAFGPGAWEQLPAPVRHTYIRNAPTYLDELRDPDALDLDLTALNRFTERVLLTQSDDSAPMYGEILDLIDLSLPKPERHVYPHAGHTPHLSEPERWVRTTLPHALN
;
A
#
# COMPACT_ATOMS: atom_id res chain seq x y z
N MET A 1 -18.88 12.75 3.98
CA MET A 1 -18.03 11.75 4.65
C MET A 1 -18.89 10.50 4.74
N ALA A 2 -18.40 9.41 4.21
CA ALA A 2 -19.13 8.14 4.23
C ALA A 2 -18.35 7.10 5.04
N GLU A 3 -19.09 6.23 5.70
CA GLU A 3 -18.54 5.12 6.45
C GLU A 3 -19.23 3.84 6.04
N ILE A 4 -18.50 2.74 6.07
CA ILE A 4 -19.04 1.41 5.84
C ILE A 4 -18.55 0.46 6.93
N ARG A 5 -19.45 -0.37 7.47
CA ARG A 5 -19.08 -1.36 8.46
C ARG A 5 -18.74 -2.68 7.78
N VAL A 6 -17.50 -3.12 7.95
CA VAL A 6 -16.96 -4.39 7.42
C VAL A 6 -16.14 -5.09 8.50
N ASN A 7 -16.23 -6.39 8.61
CA ASN A 7 -15.41 -7.21 9.52
C ASN A 7 -15.29 -6.66 10.95
N GLY A 8 -16.37 -6.07 11.46
CA GLY A 8 -16.41 -5.53 12.83
C GLY A 8 -15.90 -4.11 13.02
N VAL A 9 -15.33 -3.46 11.99
CA VAL A 9 -14.84 -2.07 12.03
C VAL A 9 -15.65 -1.16 11.11
N SER A 10 -15.70 0.13 11.44
CA SER A 10 -16.22 1.20 10.57
C SER A 10 -15.06 1.80 9.79
N LEU A 11 -15.09 1.70 8.46
CA LEU A 11 -14.09 2.28 7.58
C LEU A 11 -14.61 3.58 6.96
N TYR A 12 -13.82 4.65 7.10
CA TYR A 12 -14.04 5.88 6.35
C TYR A 12 -13.67 5.68 4.89
N TYR A 13 -14.50 6.18 3.96
CA TYR A 13 -14.18 6.19 2.54
C TYR A 13 -14.73 7.41 1.81
N GLU A 14 -14.13 7.71 0.66
CA GLU A 14 -14.62 8.68 -0.31
C GLU A 14 -14.83 8.01 -1.66
N THR A 15 -15.88 8.41 -2.37
CA THR A 15 -16.19 7.96 -3.72
C THR A 15 -16.27 9.14 -4.67
N ARG A 16 -15.66 9.03 -5.85
CA ARG A 16 -15.73 10.06 -6.90
C ARG A 16 -15.90 9.40 -8.27
N GLY A 17 -16.49 10.17 -9.22
CA GLY A 17 -16.66 9.75 -10.60
C GLY A 17 -17.77 8.72 -10.82
N ALA A 18 -17.80 8.15 -12.02
CA ALA A 18 -18.72 7.09 -12.42
C ALA A 18 -18.06 6.21 -13.49
N GLY A 19 -18.32 4.91 -13.45
CA GLY A 19 -17.72 3.92 -14.36
C GLY A 19 -17.27 2.66 -13.61
N PRO A 20 -16.34 1.89 -14.18
CA PRO A 20 -15.80 0.70 -13.51
C PRO A 20 -15.16 1.03 -12.16
N GLY A 21 -15.35 0.15 -11.16
CA GLY A 21 -14.85 0.37 -9.81
C GLY A 21 -13.33 0.32 -9.70
N VAL A 22 -12.72 1.33 -9.08
CA VAL A 22 -11.29 1.39 -8.72
C VAL A 22 -11.18 1.65 -7.23
N VAL A 23 -10.38 0.86 -6.52
CA VAL A 23 -10.13 1.06 -5.08
C VAL A 23 -8.66 1.36 -4.85
N LEU A 24 -8.38 2.42 -4.10
CA LEU A 24 -7.03 2.88 -3.78
C LEU A 24 -6.69 2.52 -2.34
N VAL A 25 -5.61 1.77 -2.15
CA VAL A 25 -5.15 1.25 -0.85
C VAL A 25 -3.84 1.94 -0.48
N HIS A 26 -3.88 2.76 0.54
CA HIS A 26 -2.71 3.52 1.00
C HIS A 26 -1.70 2.64 1.75
N GLY A 27 -0.46 3.11 1.81
CA GLY A 27 0.65 2.47 2.50
C GLY A 27 0.64 2.66 4.02
N SER A 28 1.74 2.29 4.66
CA SER A 28 1.98 2.56 6.09
C SER A 28 2.02 4.05 6.37
N TRP A 29 1.68 4.49 7.58
CA TRP A 29 1.73 5.88 8.09
C TRP A 29 0.74 6.86 7.47
N THR A 30 0.18 6.56 6.30
CA THR A 30 -0.67 7.45 5.51
C THR A 30 -2.16 7.16 5.70
N ASP A 31 -3.00 7.79 4.89
CA ASP A 31 -4.46 7.60 4.85
C ASP A 31 -4.99 7.85 3.41
N ALA A 32 -6.31 7.89 3.23
CA ALA A 32 -6.94 8.14 1.93
C ALA A 32 -6.52 9.46 1.27
N ASP A 33 -6.10 10.45 2.06
CA ASP A 33 -5.70 11.75 1.53
C ASP A 33 -4.37 11.68 0.75
N SER A 34 -3.59 10.60 0.91
CA SER A 34 -2.40 10.35 0.08
C SER A 34 -2.73 10.27 -1.42
N TRP A 35 -3.97 9.92 -1.77
CA TRP A 35 -4.43 9.77 -3.15
C TRP A 35 -5.03 11.04 -3.76
N VAL A 36 -5.14 12.13 -2.99
CA VAL A 36 -5.87 13.35 -3.40
C VAL A 36 -5.45 13.90 -4.76
N ARG A 37 -4.17 13.74 -5.14
CA ARG A 37 -3.63 14.28 -6.40
C ARG A 37 -4.00 13.46 -7.64
N VAL A 38 -4.30 12.17 -7.50
CA VAL A 38 -4.66 11.27 -8.61
C VAL A 38 -6.17 11.07 -8.74
N LEU A 39 -6.94 11.35 -7.68
CA LEU A 39 -8.40 11.19 -7.68
C LEU A 39 -9.10 11.92 -8.84
N PRO A 40 -8.79 13.19 -9.17
CA PRO A 40 -9.47 13.88 -10.27
C PRO A 40 -9.33 13.16 -11.61
N GLY A 41 -8.10 12.77 -11.97
CA GLY A 41 -7.85 12.10 -13.26
C GLY A 41 -8.45 10.70 -13.35
N LEU A 42 -8.48 9.93 -12.25
CA LEU A 42 -9.16 8.63 -12.23
C LEU A 42 -10.68 8.77 -12.31
N ALA A 43 -11.25 9.76 -11.63
CA ALA A 43 -12.69 9.98 -11.55
C ALA A 43 -13.34 10.43 -12.88
N GLU A 44 -12.55 10.79 -13.88
CA GLU A 44 -13.06 11.14 -15.21
C GLU A 44 -13.71 9.93 -15.89
N GLU A 45 -13.20 8.71 -15.67
CA GLU A 45 -13.65 7.51 -16.38
C GLU A 45 -14.01 6.34 -15.45
N THR A 46 -13.80 6.48 -14.13
CA THR A 46 -14.01 5.39 -13.17
C THR A 46 -14.82 5.84 -11.96
N THR A 47 -15.43 4.89 -11.27
CA THR A 47 -15.88 5.07 -9.88
C THR A 47 -14.69 4.77 -8.99
N VAL A 48 -13.97 5.81 -8.56
CA VAL A 48 -12.80 5.65 -7.70
C VAL A 48 -13.17 5.80 -6.23
N VAL A 49 -12.70 4.86 -5.41
CA VAL A 49 -12.86 4.84 -3.95
C VAL A 49 -11.48 4.89 -3.31
N SER A 50 -11.25 5.84 -2.42
CA SER A 50 -10.15 5.86 -1.45
C SER A 50 -10.70 5.68 -0.05
N TYR A 51 -9.99 4.98 0.83
CA TYR A 51 -10.44 4.71 2.20
C TYR A 51 -9.27 4.75 3.18
N ASP A 52 -9.56 5.04 4.43
CA ASP A 52 -8.61 4.87 5.52
C ASP A 52 -8.66 3.40 5.97
N ARG A 53 -7.52 2.71 5.98
CA ARG A 53 -7.42 1.35 6.52
C ARG A 53 -7.81 1.33 7.99
N ARG A 54 -8.15 0.14 8.54
CA ARG A 54 -8.45 -0.02 9.97
C ARG A 54 -7.37 0.64 10.84
N GLY A 55 -7.77 1.29 11.93
CA GLY A 55 -6.86 1.97 12.83
C GLY A 55 -6.24 3.27 12.32
N HIS A 56 -6.38 3.57 11.02
CA HIS A 56 -5.79 4.77 10.43
C HIS A 56 -6.78 5.92 10.43
N SER A 57 -6.30 7.09 10.76
CA SER A 57 -6.96 8.40 10.64
C SER A 57 -8.44 8.43 11.05
N ARG A 58 -9.38 8.33 10.11
CA ARG A 58 -10.83 8.46 10.34
C ARG A 58 -11.55 7.12 10.53
N SER A 59 -10.87 6.01 10.20
CA SER A 59 -11.40 4.67 10.41
C SER A 59 -11.33 4.23 11.87
N GLU A 60 -12.22 3.32 12.26
CA GLU A 60 -12.28 2.78 13.62
C GLU A 60 -11.03 1.93 13.93
N ASP A 61 -10.52 2.09 15.15
CA ASP A 61 -9.48 1.25 15.72
C ASP A 61 -10.10 0.37 16.83
N LEU A 62 -9.89 -0.94 16.73
CA LEU A 62 -10.37 -1.88 17.76
C LEU A 62 -9.43 -2.00 18.97
N LEU A 63 -8.31 -1.28 18.98
CA LEU A 63 -7.28 -1.32 20.04
C LEU A 63 -6.74 -2.74 20.29
N THR A 64 -6.76 -3.57 19.25
CA THR A 64 -6.21 -4.93 19.24
C THR A 64 -5.06 -5.01 18.25
N GLN A 65 -4.17 -5.99 18.42
CA GLN A 65 -3.13 -6.26 17.43
C GLN A 65 -3.79 -6.50 16.06
N GLY A 66 -3.50 -5.64 15.09
CA GLY A 66 -3.94 -5.79 13.70
C GLY A 66 -3.13 -6.84 12.94
N SER A 67 -3.66 -7.27 11.79
CA SER A 67 -2.94 -8.15 10.87
C SER A 67 -3.19 -7.78 9.41
N VAL A 68 -2.23 -8.10 8.55
CA VAL A 68 -2.36 -7.89 7.10
C VAL A 68 -3.51 -8.71 6.49
N TYR A 69 -3.91 -9.82 7.13
CA TYR A 69 -5.07 -10.60 6.69
C TYR A 69 -6.39 -9.89 6.99
N GLU A 70 -6.47 -9.17 8.10
CA GLU A 70 -7.63 -8.33 8.39
C GLU A 70 -7.73 -7.15 7.43
N ASP A 71 -6.62 -6.50 7.10
CA ASP A 71 -6.57 -5.46 6.07
C ASP A 71 -7.09 -5.99 4.70
N ALA A 72 -6.64 -7.17 4.28
CA ALA A 72 -7.10 -7.79 3.04
C ALA A 72 -8.59 -8.19 3.09
N ALA A 73 -9.07 -8.68 4.24
CA ALA A 73 -10.49 -8.98 4.44
C ALA A 73 -11.35 -7.72 4.45
N ASP A 74 -10.85 -6.61 4.99
CA ASP A 74 -11.52 -5.31 4.97
C ASP A 74 -11.63 -4.75 3.56
N LEU A 75 -10.57 -4.84 2.77
CA LEU A 75 -10.60 -4.47 1.36
C LEU A 75 -11.64 -5.31 0.59
N ALA A 76 -11.70 -6.62 0.84
CA ALA A 76 -12.73 -7.49 0.27
C ALA A 76 -14.14 -7.04 0.69
N GLY A 77 -14.34 -6.78 1.99
CA GLY A 77 -15.60 -6.30 2.54
C GLY A 77 -16.04 -4.96 1.96
N LEU A 78 -15.10 -4.03 1.78
CA LEU A 78 -15.33 -2.73 1.15
C LEU A 78 -15.79 -2.89 -0.31
N ILE A 79 -15.08 -3.70 -1.10
CA ILE A 79 -15.41 -3.99 -2.51
C ILE A 79 -16.82 -4.58 -2.62
N ILE A 80 -17.14 -5.58 -1.80
CA ILE A 80 -18.47 -6.23 -1.79
C ILE A 80 -19.54 -5.26 -1.32
N GLY A 81 -19.31 -4.59 -0.21
CA GLY A 81 -20.30 -3.71 0.42
C GLY A 81 -20.67 -2.50 -0.41
N LEU A 82 -19.75 -2.01 -1.25
CA LEU A 82 -19.99 -0.91 -2.19
C LEU A 82 -20.44 -1.39 -3.59
N GLY A 83 -20.57 -2.70 -3.81
CA GLY A 83 -21.00 -3.27 -5.10
C GLY A 83 -20.01 -3.03 -6.24
N LEU A 84 -18.70 -2.99 -5.95
CA LEU A 84 -17.65 -2.68 -6.92
C LEU A 84 -17.06 -3.93 -7.60
N ALA A 85 -17.41 -5.14 -7.13
CA ALA A 85 -16.84 -6.38 -7.65
C ALA A 85 -17.32 -6.68 -9.09
N PRO A 86 -16.42 -7.12 -10.01
CA PRO A 86 -14.97 -7.17 -9.82
C PRO A 86 -14.33 -5.78 -9.93
N ALA A 87 -13.53 -5.38 -8.93
CA ALA A 87 -12.87 -4.08 -8.86
C ALA A 87 -11.44 -4.12 -9.44
N TYR A 88 -10.94 -2.97 -9.89
CA TYR A 88 -9.50 -2.77 -10.04
C TYR A 88 -8.92 -2.18 -8.76
N VAL A 89 -7.81 -2.71 -8.27
CA VAL A 89 -7.21 -2.23 -7.03
C VAL A 89 -5.83 -1.63 -7.29
N CYS A 90 -5.59 -0.44 -6.76
CA CYS A 90 -4.27 0.19 -6.78
C CYS A 90 -3.74 0.29 -5.35
N GLY A 91 -2.60 -0.34 -5.08
CA GLY A 91 -1.95 -0.31 -3.77
C GLY A 91 -0.55 0.28 -3.84
N ASP A 92 -0.25 1.17 -2.89
CA ASP A 92 1.08 1.75 -2.69
C ASP A 92 1.75 1.12 -1.47
N SER A 93 3.01 0.71 -1.60
CA SER A 93 3.79 0.17 -0.49
C SER A 93 3.05 -0.98 0.22
N TYR A 94 2.77 -0.86 1.52
CA TYR A 94 1.99 -1.84 2.28
C TYR A 94 0.58 -2.08 1.69
N GLY A 95 -0.04 -1.05 1.14
CA GLY A 95 -1.29 -1.20 0.39
C GLY A 95 -1.15 -2.10 -0.84
N GLY A 96 0.03 -2.14 -1.46
CA GLY A 96 0.37 -3.08 -2.52
C GLY A 96 0.42 -4.53 -2.04
N LEU A 97 0.96 -4.79 -0.84
CA LEU A 97 0.91 -6.12 -0.21
C LEU A 97 -0.51 -6.57 0.06
N ILE A 98 -1.35 -5.68 0.59
CA ILE A 98 -2.77 -5.95 0.84
C ILE A 98 -3.48 -6.33 -0.46
N ALA A 99 -3.24 -5.57 -1.55
CA ALA A 99 -3.82 -5.84 -2.86
C ALA A 99 -3.39 -7.21 -3.42
N LEU A 100 -2.10 -7.57 -3.32
CA LEU A 100 -1.57 -8.86 -3.76
C LEU A 100 -2.11 -10.02 -2.91
N ARG A 101 -2.26 -9.85 -1.61
CA ARG A 101 -2.89 -10.85 -0.74
C ARG A 101 -4.35 -11.07 -1.09
N LEU A 102 -5.08 -10.00 -1.38
CA LEU A 102 -6.46 -10.13 -1.86
C LEU A 102 -6.51 -10.86 -3.21
N ALA A 103 -5.61 -10.54 -4.14
CA ALA A 103 -5.51 -11.21 -5.44
C ALA A 103 -5.26 -12.72 -5.30
N ALA A 104 -4.41 -13.12 -4.35
CA ALA A 104 -4.14 -14.53 -4.05
C ALA A 104 -5.34 -15.24 -3.38
N ALA A 105 -6.04 -14.55 -2.47
CA ALA A 105 -7.11 -15.15 -1.65
C ALA A 105 -8.49 -15.10 -2.31
N ARG A 106 -8.81 -14.00 -3.02
CA ARG A 106 -10.14 -13.73 -3.60
C ARG A 106 -10.02 -13.13 -5.01
N PRO A 107 -9.45 -13.87 -5.97
CA PRO A 107 -9.33 -13.42 -7.36
C PRO A 107 -10.68 -13.06 -7.99
N ASP A 108 -11.78 -13.67 -7.50
CA ASP A 108 -13.14 -13.42 -7.96
C ASP A 108 -13.64 -11.99 -7.72
N LEU A 109 -13.03 -11.26 -6.81
CA LEU A 109 -13.37 -9.86 -6.51
C LEU A 109 -12.62 -8.84 -7.37
N LEU A 110 -11.63 -9.28 -8.12
CA LEU A 110 -10.70 -8.40 -8.82
C LEU A 110 -10.74 -8.61 -10.33
N ARG A 111 -10.64 -7.54 -11.09
CA ARG A 111 -10.37 -7.55 -12.54
C ARG A 111 -8.94 -7.13 -12.87
N GLY A 112 -8.13 -6.80 -11.85
CA GLY A 112 -6.72 -6.48 -11.97
C GLY A 112 -6.21 -5.67 -10.79
N VAL A 113 -4.89 -5.53 -10.72
CA VAL A 113 -4.21 -4.73 -9.69
C VAL A 113 -3.06 -3.93 -10.28
N THR A 114 -2.84 -2.72 -9.76
CA THR A 114 -1.58 -1.99 -9.85
C THR A 114 -0.95 -1.97 -8.47
N VAL A 115 0.29 -2.40 -8.35
CA VAL A 115 1.03 -2.32 -7.08
C VAL A 115 2.34 -1.56 -7.27
N HIS A 116 2.60 -0.63 -6.35
CA HIS A 116 3.83 0.15 -6.33
C HIS A 116 4.68 -0.24 -5.13
N GLU A 117 5.88 -0.74 -5.41
CA GLU A 117 6.93 -1.05 -4.43
C GLU A 117 6.43 -1.71 -3.13
N PRO A 118 5.75 -2.87 -3.20
CA PRO A 118 5.28 -3.57 -2.01
C PRO A 118 6.48 -4.07 -1.18
N PRO A 119 6.51 -3.84 0.14
CA PRO A 119 7.65 -4.21 0.99
C PRO A 119 7.65 -5.69 1.39
N ALA A 120 7.50 -6.62 0.43
CA ALA A 120 7.47 -8.06 0.66
C ALA A 120 8.84 -8.62 1.03
N THR A 121 9.47 -8.09 2.09
CA THR A 121 10.84 -8.46 2.49
C THR A 121 10.96 -9.89 3.00
N GLY A 122 9.87 -10.54 3.39
CA GLY A 122 9.83 -11.97 3.68
C GLY A 122 10.30 -12.81 2.49
N THR A 123 9.98 -12.40 1.27
CA THR A 123 10.46 -13.07 0.04
C THR A 123 11.98 -12.99 -0.12
N LEU A 124 12.58 -11.83 0.26
CA LEU A 124 14.04 -11.67 0.25
C LEU A 124 14.72 -12.54 1.31
N LEU A 125 14.09 -12.64 2.50
CA LEU A 125 14.65 -13.45 3.61
C LEU A 125 14.64 -14.96 3.27
N ALA A 126 13.70 -15.40 2.42
CA ALA A 126 13.63 -16.78 1.95
C ALA A 126 14.71 -17.12 0.94
N ASP A 127 15.20 -16.14 0.17
CA ASP A 127 16.26 -16.32 -0.83
C ASP A 127 17.65 -16.09 -0.21
N PRO A 128 18.57 -17.06 -0.26
CA PRO A 128 19.92 -16.93 0.34
C PRO A 128 20.75 -15.78 -0.25
N GLU A 129 20.59 -15.45 -1.54
CA GLU A 129 21.36 -14.40 -2.22
C GLU A 129 20.80 -13.00 -1.89
N LEU A 130 19.50 -12.89 -1.72
CA LEU A 130 18.79 -11.62 -1.44
C LEU A 130 18.59 -11.34 0.06
N ARG A 131 18.77 -12.35 0.91
CA ARG A 131 18.61 -12.23 2.37
C ARG A 131 19.35 -11.04 2.99
N PRO A 132 20.59 -10.67 2.56
CA PRO A 132 21.26 -9.49 3.12
C PRO A 132 20.46 -8.19 2.95
N LEU A 133 19.69 -8.04 1.87
CA LEU A 133 18.83 -6.86 1.65
C LEU A 133 17.68 -6.81 2.66
N GLY A 134 17.01 -7.95 2.88
CA GLY A 134 15.93 -8.06 3.87
C GLY A 134 16.43 -7.79 5.29
N VAL A 135 17.60 -8.32 5.66
CA VAL A 135 18.23 -8.06 6.97
C VAL A 135 18.58 -6.58 7.14
N ALA A 136 19.20 -5.96 6.12
CA ALA A 136 19.55 -4.54 6.18
C ALA A 136 18.31 -3.65 6.31
N PHE A 137 17.20 -4.01 5.69
CA PHE A 137 15.94 -3.30 5.87
C PHE A 137 15.39 -3.45 7.30
N ALA A 138 15.39 -4.67 7.85
CA ALA A 138 14.95 -4.92 9.22
C ALA A 138 15.80 -4.16 10.25
N GLU A 139 17.11 -4.08 10.04
CA GLU A 139 18.02 -3.30 10.89
C GLU A 139 17.70 -1.80 10.84
N ARG A 140 17.38 -1.25 9.66
CA ARG A 140 17.01 0.16 9.53
C ARG A 140 15.69 0.48 10.23
N ILE A 141 14.75 -0.45 10.27
CA ILE A 141 13.46 -0.28 10.96
C ILE A 141 13.58 -0.43 12.46
N SER A 142 14.59 -1.13 12.98
CA SER A 142 14.68 -1.44 14.43
C SER A 142 14.62 -0.20 15.32
N ALA A 143 15.31 0.89 14.94
CA ALA A 143 15.29 2.13 15.70
C ALA A 143 13.90 2.82 15.70
N VAL A 144 13.18 2.73 14.58
CA VAL A 144 11.79 3.23 14.49
C VAL A 144 10.88 2.40 15.40
N ARG A 145 11.04 1.07 15.39
CA ARG A 145 10.28 0.16 16.23
C ARG A 145 10.51 0.45 17.72
N GLU A 146 11.75 0.67 18.15
CA GLU A 146 12.08 1.00 19.53
C GLU A 146 11.36 2.27 20.01
N LEU A 147 11.31 3.32 19.18
CA LEU A 147 10.58 4.56 19.49
C LEU A 147 9.06 4.32 19.58
N LEU A 148 8.49 3.51 18.67
CA LEU A 148 7.07 3.15 18.72
C LEU A 148 6.73 2.34 19.97
N GLU A 149 7.58 1.41 20.40
CA GLU A 149 7.41 0.63 21.62
C GLU A 149 7.46 1.50 22.90
N GLN A 150 8.14 2.65 22.84
CA GLN A 150 8.17 3.66 23.87
C GLN A 150 7.04 4.69 23.77
N ALA A 151 6.11 4.52 22.80
CA ALA A 151 5.04 5.47 22.46
C ALA A 151 5.54 6.87 22.02
N GLU A 152 6.77 6.94 21.52
CA GLU A 152 7.39 8.17 20.98
C GLU A 152 6.99 8.38 19.50
N SER A 153 5.70 8.49 19.24
CA SER A 153 5.12 8.53 17.90
C SER A 153 5.70 9.63 17.00
N ALA A 154 5.96 10.81 17.55
CA ALA A 154 6.50 11.93 16.78
C ALA A 154 7.96 11.68 16.36
N ALA A 155 8.79 11.19 17.28
CA ALA A 155 10.18 10.85 16.99
C ALA A 155 10.29 9.67 16.02
N ALA A 156 9.42 8.66 16.16
CA ALA A 156 9.33 7.52 15.23
C ALA A 156 8.95 7.96 13.83
N ALA A 157 7.95 8.84 13.68
CA ALA A 157 7.50 9.38 12.40
C ALA A 157 8.61 10.19 11.71
N GLU A 158 9.30 11.06 12.44
CA GLU A 158 10.43 11.84 11.94
C GLU A 158 11.58 10.92 11.49
N LEU A 159 11.96 9.96 12.33
CA LEU A 159 13.03 9.01 12.00
C LEU A 159 12.68 8.19 10.76
N TYR A 160 11.46 7.68 10.68
CA TYR A 160 10.98 6.92 9.52
C TYR A 160 11.05 7.76 8.23
N ALA A 161 10.51 8.98 8.26
CA ALA A 161 10.51 9.87 7.11
C ALA A 161 11.94 10.19 6.62
N ASN A 162 12.86 10.46 7.56
CA ASN A 162 14.22 10.87 7.24
C ASN A 162 15.16 9.71 6.86
N THR A 163 14.87 8.46 7.26
CA THR A 163 15.82 7.35 7.07
C THR A 163 15.29 6.22 6.20
N ILE A 164 13.97 6.11 6.02
CA ILE A 164 13.34 4.99 5.31
C ILE A 164 12.54 5.47 4.11
N ALA A 165 11.62 6.43 4.31
CA ALA A 165 10.67 6.81 3.26
C ALA A 165 11.23 7.78 2.23
N PHE A 166 11.86 8.88 2.66
CA PHE A 166 12.18 10.00 1.77
C PHE A 166 13.64 10.48 1.81
N GLY A 167 14.37 10.17 2.90
CA GLY A 167 15.76 10.55 3.06
C GLY A 167 16.00 11.77 4.00
N PRO A 168 17.25 12.10 4.28
CA PRO A 168 17.64 13.09 5.28
C PRO A 168 17.02 14.47 5.07
N GLY A 169 16.43 15.04 6.14
CA GLY A 169 15.81 16.38 6.13
C GLY A 169 14.44 16.44 5.46
N ALA A 170 13.88 15.30 5.06
CA ALA A 170 12.56 15.27 4.42
C ALA A 170 11.43 15.65 5.38
N TRP A 171 11.55 15.28 6.66
CA TRP A 171 10.52 15.57 7.65
C TRP A 171 10.15 17.04 7.76
N GLU A 172 11.15 17.93 7.79
CA GLU A 172 10.92 19.38 7.86
C GLU A 172 10.27 19.94 6.61
N GLN A 173 10.43 19.26 5.47
CA GLN A 173 9.85 19.66 4.20
C GLN A 173 8.41 19.15 4.01
N LEU A 174 7.99 18.15 4.78
CA LEU A 174 6.62 17.65 4.71
C LEU A 174 5.64 18.72 5.21
N PRO A 175 4.48 18.91 4.53
CA PRO A 175 3.41 19.77 5.02
C PRO A 175 2.94 19.37 6.43
N ALA A 176 2.59 20.33 7.27
CA ALA A 176 2.15 20.07 8.63
C ALA A 176 0.97 19.05 8.72
N PRO A 177 -0.04 19.06 7.85
CA PRO A 177 -1.09 18.03 7.85
C PRO A 177 -0.52 16.63 7.63
N VAL A 178 0.43 16.44 6.70
CA VAL A 178 1.07 15.15 6.45
C VAL A 178 1.83 14.66 7.66
N ARG A 179 2.63 15.53 8.31
CA ARG A 179 3.32 15.18 9.55
C ARG A 179 2.35 14.78 10.66
N HIS A 180 1.21 15.46 10.75
CA HIS A 180 0.17 15.11 11.72
C HIS A 180 -0.44 13.73 11.45
N THR A 181 -0.71 13.39 10.19
CA THR A 181 -1.18 12.05 9.78
C THR A 181 -0.16 10.98 10.17
N TYR A 182 1.12 11.19 9.89
CA TYR A 182 2.18 10.24 10.27
C TYR A 182 2.23 10.00 11.78
N ILE A 183 2.21 11.07 12.58
CA ILE A 183 2.23 10.96 14.05
C ILE A 183 0.98 10.24 14.56
N ARG A 184 -0.19 10.56 14.01
CA ARG A 184 -1.46 9.95 14.39
C ARG A 184 -1.49 8.46 14.08
N ASN A 185 -1.00 8.06 12.91
CA ASN A 185 -1.02 6.69 12.44
C ASN A 185 0.21 5.86 12.86
N ALA A 186 1.13 6.44 13.63
CA ALA A 186 2.33 5.75 14.12
C ALA A 186 2.02 4.43 14.86
N PRO A 187 0.97 4.32 15.70
CA PRO A 187 0.64 3.06 16.38
C PRO A 187 0.33 1.92 15.41
N THR A 188 -0.32 2.20 14.26
CA THR A 188 -0.65 1.14 13.29
C THR A 188 0.59 0.53 12.65
N TYR A 189 1.67 1.31 12.50
CA TYR A 189 2.94 0.77 12.01
C TYR A 189 3.60 -0.17 13.01
N LEU A 190 3.40 0.04 14.31
CA LEU A 190 3.86 -0.92 15.32
C LEU A 190 3.11 -2.26 15.21
N ASP A 191 1.81 -2.23 14.89
CA ASP A 191 1.03 -3.42 14.63
C ASP A 191 1.53 -4.16 13.38
N GLU A 192 1.82 -3.43 12.28
CA GLU A 192 2.45 -4.00 11.09
C GLU A 192 3.80 -4.66 11.41
N LEU A 193 4.63 -4.06 12.27
CA LEU A 193 5.93 -4.61 12.68
C LEU A 193 5.84 -5.81 13.65
N ARG A 194 4.71 -5.97 14.33
CA ARG A 194 4.45 -7.09 15.26
C ARG A 194 3.74 -8.26 14.60
N ASP A 195 3.08 -8.03 13.47
CA ASP A 195 2.45 -9.08 12.69
C ASP A 195 3.54 -9.92 11.98
N PRO A 196 3.69 -11.20 12.32
CA PRO A 196 4.74 -12.05 11.74
C PRO A 196 4.58 -12.25 10.23
N ASP A 197 3.37 -12.09 9.71
CA ASP A 197 3.04 -12.33 8.31
C ASP A 197 2.98 -11.01 7.49
N ALA A 198 3.14 -9.86 8.13
CA ALA A 198 2.92 -8.55 7.51
C ALA A 198 3.69 -8.35 6.21
N LEU A 199 4.95 -8.73 6.20
CA LEU A 199 5.88 -8.52 5.08
C LEU A 199 6.16 -9.81 4.28
N ASP A 200 5.40 -10.88 4.55
CA ASP A 200 5.47 -12.11 3.77
C ASP A 200 4.44 -12.11 2.63
N LEU A 201 4.66 -12.90 1.59
CA LEU A 201 3.75 -13.04 0.45
C LEU A 201 3.82 -14.48 -0.10
N ASP A 202 2.66 -15.14 -0.17
CA ASP A 202 2.55 -16.47 -0.79
C ASP A 202 2.59 -16.34 -2.33
N LEU A 203 3.80 -16.38 -2.87
CA LEU A 203 4.04 -16.33 -4.31
C LEU A 203 3.40 -17.52 -5.06
N THR A 204 3.26 -18.68 -4.40
CA THR A 204 2.62 -19.85 -4.99
C THR A 204 1.10 -19.64 -5.14
N ALA A 205 0.47 -19.05 -4.14
CA ALA A 205 -0.95 -18.70 -4.22
C ALA A 205 -1.19 -17.61 -5.28
N LEU A 206 -0.27 -16.63 -5.38
CA LEU A 206 -0.35 -15.53 -6.33
C LEU A 206 -0.25 -16.00 -7.80
N ASN A 207 0.46 -17.10 -8.09
CA ASN A 207 0.54 -17.69 -9.44
C ASN A 207 -0.85 -18.05 -10.05
N ARG A 208 -1.86 -18.21 -9.22
CA ARG A 208 -3.24 -18.51 -9.67
C ARG A 208 -4.04 -17.28 -10.07
N PHE A 209 -3.53 -16.09 -9.82
CA PHE A 209 -4.16 -14.85 -10.24
C PHE A 209 -3.86 -14.59 -11.71
N THR A 210 -4.87 -14.69 -12.58
CA THR A 210 -4.74 -14.61 -14.04
C THR A 210 -5.16 -13.26 -14.60
N GLU A 211 -5.70 -12.39 -13.75
CA GLU A 211 -6.12 -11.05 -14.14
C GLU A 211 -4.90 -10.12 -14.33
N ARG A 212 -5.14 -8.92 -14.81
CA ARG A 212 -4.07 -7.95 -15.11
C ARG A 212 -3.32 -7.53 -13.85
N VAL A 213 -2.01 -7.56 -13.94
CA VAL A 213 -1.12 -7.03 -12.88
C VAL A 213 -0.16 -6.03 -13.49
N LEU A 214 -0.18 -4.80 -12.98
CA LEU A 214 0.82 -3.79 -13.27
C LEU A 214 1.73 -3.63 -12.05
N LEU A 215 2.98 -4.05 -12.17
CA LEU A 215 4.01 -3.89 -11.16
C LEU A 215 4.79 -2.60 -11.45
N THR A 216 4.84 -1.69 -10.49
CA THR A 216 5.50 -0.40 -10.69
C THR A 216 6.58 -0.16 -9.65
N GLN A 217 7.65 0.49 -10.06
CA GLN A 217 8.73 0.95 -9.20
C GLN A 217 9.22 2.32 -9.63
N SER A 218 9.97 2.99 -8.76
CA SER A 218 10.69 4.23 -9.06
C SER A 218 12.19 3.98 -9.08
N ASP A 219 12.93 4.64 -9.97
CA ASP A 219 14.38 4.43 -10.09
C ASP A 219 15.19 5.13 -8.99
N ASP A 220 14.56 6.05 -8.24
CA ASP A 220 15.17 6.74 -7.07
C ASP A 220 14.65 6.17 -5.73
N SER A 221 14.23 4.92 -5.73
CA SER A 221 13.81 4.18 -4.54
C SER A 221 14.87 3.19 -4.06
N ALA A 222 14.66 2.59 -2.88
CA ALA A 222 15.59 1.60 -2.35
C ALA A 222 15.70 0.37 -3.27
N PRO A 223 16.93 -0.12 -3.56
CA PRO A 223 17.16 -1.22 -4.51
C PRO A 223 16.38 -2.51 -4.20
N MET A 224 16.06 -2.76 -2.93
CA MET A 224 15.30 -3.94 -2.53
C MET A 224 13.94 -4.08 -3.21
N TYR A 225 13.30 -2.96 -3.59
CA TYR A 225 12.00 -3.00 -4.25
C TYR A 225 12.08 -3.61 -5.65
N GLY A 226 13.16 -3.37 -6.38
CA GLY A 226 13.42 -4.02 -7.66
C GLY A 226 13.49 -5.54 -7.52
N GLU A 227 14.28 -6.03 -6.56
CA GLU A 227 14.44 -7.46 -6.30
C GLU A 227 13.13 -8.12 -5.84
N ILE A 228 12.36 -7.46 -4.97
CA ILE A 228 11.04 -7.94 -4.55
C ILE A 228 10.10 -8.05 -5.76
N LEU A 229 10.08 -7.01 -6.59
CA LEU A 229 9.22 -7.01 -7.78
C LEU A 229 9.64 -8.06 -8.81
N ASP A 230 10.94 -8.39 -8.92
CA ASP A 230 11.41 -9.46 -9.79
C ASP A 230 10.93 -10.83 -9.31
N LEU A 231 10.93 -11.08 -8.00
CA LEU A 231 10.36 -12.31 -7.43
C LEU A 231 8.84 -12.40 -7.65
N ILE A 232 8.12 -11.29 -7.49
CA ILE A 232 6.67 -11.23 -7.74
C ILE A 232 6.38 -11.44 -9.23
N ASP A 233 7.13 -10.80 -10.12
CA ASP A 233 7.01 -10.92 -11.57
C ASP A 233 7.15 -12.37 -12.02
N LEU A 234 8.17 -13.07 -11.54
CA LEU A 234 8.40 -14.49 -11.83
C LEU A 234 7.27 -15.40 -11.33
N SER A 235 6.50 -14.96 -10.33
CA SER A 235 5.39 -15.74 -9.77
C SER A 235 4.05 -15.53 -10.48
N LEU A 236 3.92 -14.50 -11.30
CA LEU A 236 2.68 -14.13 -11.97
C LEU A 236 2.65 -14.64 -13.41
N PRO A 237 1.48 -15.00 -13.96
CA PRO A 237 1.39 -15.51 -15.34
C PRO A 237 1.71 -14.48 -16.42
N LYS A 238 1.31 -13.23 -16.23
CA LYS A 238 1.44 -12.16 -17.24
C LYS A 238 1.49 -10.77 -16.61
N PRO A 239 2.48 -10.48 -15.77
CA PRO A 239 2.60 -9.13 -15.21
C PRO A 239 3.14 -8.15 -16.26
N GLU A 240 2.74 -6.89 -16.12
CA GLU A 240 3.35 -5.77 -16.84
C GLU A 240 4.20 -4.97 -15.85
N ARG A 241 5.32 -4.40 -16.32
CA ARG A 241 6.25 -3.62 -15.50
C ARG A 241 6.30 -2.17 -15.98
N HIS A 242 6.37 -1.24 -15.03
CA HIS A 242 6.64 0.16 -15.34
C HIS A 242 7.61 0.76 -14.29
N VAL A 243 8.59 1.53 -14.77
CA VAL A 243 9.52 2.27 -13.94
C VAL A 243 9.24 3.76 -14.07
N TYR A 244 9.04 4.45 -12.94
CA TYR A 244 8.93 5.91 -12.89
C TYR A 244 10.34 6.50 -12.77
N PRO A 245 10.88 7.12 -13.85
CA PRO A 245 12.20 7.72 -13.78
C PRO A 245 12.17 9.02 -12.97
N HIS A 246 13.21 9.22 -12.15
CA HIS A 246 13.40 10.38 -11.28
C HIS A 246 12.28 10.59 -10.25
N ALA A 247 11.59 9.53 -9.90
CA ALA A 247 10.60 9.52 -8.84
C ALA A 247 11.11 8.73 -7.62
N GLY A 248 10.70 9.13 -6.43
CA GLY A 248 10.86 8.37 -5.21
C GLY A 248 9.66 7.45 -4.95
N HIS A 249 9.58 6.92 -3.75
CA HIS A 249 8.59 5.90 -3.33
C HIS A 249 7.11 6.29 -3.50
N THR A 250 6.78 7.55 -3.80
CA THR A 250 5.39 8.03 -3.89
C THR A 250 5.09 8.75 -5.20
N PRO A 251 5.19 8.09 -6.38
CA PRO A 251 4.97 8.73 -7.68
C PRO A 251 3.55 9.27 -7.86
N HIS A 252 2.56 8.71 -7.18
CA HIS A 252 1.18 9.22 -7.16
C HIS A 252 1.06 10.61 -6.51
N LEU A 253 2.04 11.01 -5.69
CA LEU A 253 2.15 12.35 -5.10
C LEU A 253 3.07 13.27 -5.89
N SER A 254 4.23 12.78 -6.32
CA SER A 254 5.24 13.60 -7.02
C SER A 254 4.90 13.82 -8.49
N GLU A 255 4.35 12.82 -9.18
CA GLU A 255 4.04 12.81 -10.62
C GLU A 255 2.59 12.32 -10.92
N PRO A 256 1.55 12.94 -10.33
CA PRO A 256 0.19 12.39 -10.34
C PRO A 256 -0.39 12.19 -11.74
N GLU A 257 -0.14 13.12 -12.67
CA GLU A 257 -0.63 13.01 -14.05
C GLU A 257 0.03 11.83 -14.80
N ARG A 258 1.32 11.59 -14.56
CA ARG A 258 2.02 10.45 -15.13
C ARG A 258 1.50 9.15 -14.54
N TRP A 259 1.32 9.12 -13.22
CA TRP A 259 0.78 7.96 -12.53
C TRP A 259 -0.61 7.59 -13.07
N VAL A 260 -1.50 8.57 -13.24
CA VAL A 260 -2.84 8.35 -13.83
C VAL A 260 -2.73 7.83 -15.27
N ARG A 261 -1.91 8.44 -16.13
CA ARG A 261 -1.71 7.97 -17.52
C ARG A 261 -1.18 6.54 -17.59
N THR A 262 -0.38 6.11 -16.63
CA THR A 262 0.15 4.73 -16.57
C THR A 262 -0.90 3.75 -16.06
N THR A 263 -1.66 4.12 -15.03
CA THR A 263 -2.57 3.20 -14.32
C THR A 263 -3.95 3.10 -14.97
N LEU A 264 -4.52 4.23 -15.42
CA LEU A 264 -5.90 4.29 -15.92
C LEU A 264 -6.20 3.32 -17.09
N PRO A 265 -5.33 3.13 -18.09
CA PRO A 265 -5.57 2.17 -19.17
C PRO A 265 -5.70 0.72 -18.67
N HIS A 266 -4.98 0.35 -17.61
CA HIS A 266 -5.09 -0.97 -16.99
C HIS A 266 -6.39 -1.09 -16.19
N ALA A 267 -6.81 0.00 -15.56
CA ALA A 267 -8.03 0.06 -14.78
C ALA A 267 -9.32 0.04 -15.64
N LEU A 268 -9.27 0.41 -16.90
CA LEU A 268 -10.43 0.44 -17.81
C LEU A 268 -10.62 -0.85 -18.61
N ASN A 269 -9.58 -1.62 -18.83
CA ASN A 269 -9.58 -2.86 -19.61
C ASN A 269 -9.69 -4.09 -18.71
#